data_46958cf0fad0810423a6ed2a80adf2c7
#
_entry.id   46958cf0fad0810423a6ed2a80adf2c7
#
_cell.length_a   1.000
_cell.length_b   1.000
_cell.length_c   1.000
_cell.angle_alpha   90.00
_cell.angle_beta   90.00
_cell.angle_gamma   90.00
#
_symmetry.space_group_name_H-M   'P 1'
#
loop_
_entity.id
_entity.type
_entity.pdbx_description
1 polymer ?
#
loop_
_entity_poly.entity_id
_entity_poly.type
_entity_poly.pdbx_seq_one_letter_code
_entity_poly.pdbx_strand_id
1 'polypeptide(L)'
;MDCIFQIIDWIFFLLLAVNVLYIFVFSMATLKGMPPKPAPTDKRKRYLILIAAYREDAVIRETVKSCLNQDYPSDMFDVLVISDHMTQTTNDALRAMPIKLLQVDFEKSTNTKSLKAALEYV
;
A
#
# COMPACT_ATOMS: atom_id res chain seq x y z
N MET A 1 16.84 -46.52 15.69
CA MET A 1 16.55 -45.05 15.70
C MET A 1 16.93 -44.38 14.40
N ASP A 2 17.98 -44.84 13.70
CA ASP A 2 18.49 -44.20 12.49
C ASP A 2 17.52 -44.20 11.29
N CYS A 3 16.71 -45.24 11.11
CA CYS A 3 15.70 -45.27 10.04
C CYS A 3 14.63 -44.22 10.17
N ILE A 4 14.21 -43.84 11.39
CA ILE A 4 13.18 -42.82 11.60
C ILE A 4 13.74 -41.45 11.25
N PHE A 5 14.97 -41.15 11.64
CA PHE A 5 15.63 -39.88 11.27
C PHE A 5 15.82 -39.77 9.76
N GLN A 6 16.24 -40.84 9.09
CA GLN A 6 16.35 -40.87 7.63
C GLN A 6 15.01 -40.60 6.93
N ILE A 7 13.92 -41.18 7.41
CA ILE A 7 12.58 -40.94 6.84
C ILE A 7 12.18 -39.46 7.02
N ILE A 8 12.44 -38.90 8.19
CA ILE A 8 12.16 -37.48 8.45
C ILE A 8 12.98 -36.58 7.51
N ASP A 9 14.27 -36.85 7.37
CA ASP A 9 15.15 -36.10 6.45
C ASP A 9 14.67 -36.16 5.01
N TRP A 10 14.25 -37.32 4.52
CA TRP A 10 13.71 -37.47 3.18
C TRP A 10 12.39 -36.70 2.99
N ILE A 11 11.51 -36.68 4.00
CA ILE A 11 10.27 -35.90 3.98
C ILE A 11 10.59 -34.41 3.91
N PHE A 12 11.51 -33.94 4.74
CA PHE A 12 11.95 -32.55 4.74
C PHE A 12 12.58 -32.14 3.41
N PHE A 13 13.47 -32.98 2.89
CA PHE A 13 14.10 -32.76 1.59
C PHE A 13 13.05 -32.66 0.47
N LEU A 14 12.08 -33.56 0.45
CA LEU A 14 11.03 -33.57 -0.56
C LEU A 14 10.17 -32.30 -0.46
N LEU A 15 9.78 -31.87 0.74
CA LEU A 15 9.02 -30.64 0.95
C LEU A 15 9.78 -29.41 0.48
N LEU A 16 11.06 -29.31 0.79
CA LEU A 16 11.91 -28.21 0.33
C LEU A 16 12.09 -28.25 -1.18
N ALA A 17 12.34 -29.42 -1.77
CA ALA A 17 12.51 -29.56 -3.20
C ALA A 17 11.26 -29.13 -3.98
N VAL A 18 10.06 -29.53 -3.52
CA VAL A 18 8.79 -29.11 -4.13
C VAL A 18 8.60 -27.60 -4.03
N ASN A 19 8.94 -27.00 -2.87
CA ASN A 19 8.83 -25.56 -2.66
C ASN A 19 9.77 -24.77 -3.57
N VAL A 20 11.02 -25.19 -3.67
CA VAL A 20 12.01 -24.58 -4.57
C VAL A 20 11.60 -24.73 -6.03
N LEU A 21 11.14 -25.91 -6.43
CA LEU A 21 10.66 -26.14 -7.80
C LEU A 21 9.44 -25.25 -8.13
N TYR A 22 8.50 -25.11 -7.19
CA TYR A 22 7.36 -24.21 -7.34
C TYR A 22 7.80 -22.77 -7.58
N ILE A 23 8.66 -22.23 -6.71
CA ILE A 23 9.19 -20.86 -6.85
C ILE A 23 9.92 -20.71 -8.19
N PHE A 24 10.75 -21.69 -8.56
CA PHE A 24 11.49 -21.68 -9.80
C PHE A 24 10.58 -21.62 -11.04
N VAL A 25 9.56 -22.48 -11.10
CA VAL A 25 8.60 -22.52 -12.22
C VAL A 25 7.86 -21.19 -12.34
N PHE A 26 7.37 -20.63 -11.24
CA PHE A 26 6.67 -19.33 -11.26
C PHE A 26 7.60 -18.17 -11.63
N SER A 27 8.84 -18.19 -11.15
CA SER A 27 9.84 -17.18 -11.53
C SER A 27 10.15 -17.24 -13.04
N MET A 28 10.28 -18.44 -13.58
CA MET A 28 10.49 -18.63 -15.03
C MET A 28 9.26 -18.22 -15.87
N ALA A 29 8.06 -18.49 -15.36
CA ALA A 29 6.82 -18.05 -16.01
C ALA A 29 6.72 -16.51 -16.07
N THR A 30 7.17 -15.82 -15.02
CA THR A 30 7.19 -14.34 -14.99
C THR A 30 8.14 -13.75 -16.04
N LEU A 31 9.25 -14.42 -16.34
CA LEU A 31 10.18 -13.97 -17.38
C LEU A 31 9.58 -14.06 -18.80
N LYS A 32 8.64 -14.99 -19.02
CA LYS A 32 7.99 -15.21 -20.34
C LYS A 32 6.73 -14.37 -20.55
N GLY A 33 6.16 -13.81 -19.51
CA GLY A 33 4.83 -13.21 -19.53
C GLY A 33 4.78 -11.79 -19.00
N MET A 34 5.50 -10.82 -19.57
CA MET A 34 5.07 -9.43 -19.37
C MET A 34 3.70 -9.27 -20.06
N PRO A 35 2.64 -8.95 -19.29
CA PRO A 35 1.37 -8.63 -19.92
C PRO A 35 1.59 -7.48 -20.91
N PRO A 36 0.92 -7.50 -22.06
CA PRO A 36 1.00 -6.39 -23.00
C PRO A 36 0.66 -5.09 -22.26
N LYS A 37 1.44 -4.04 -22.52
CA LYS A 37 1.12 -2.72 -21.95
C LYS A 37 -0.32 -2.40 -22.31
N PRO A 38 -1.15 -1.98 -21.32
CA PRO A 38 -2.51 -1.61 -21.61
C PRO A 38 -2.53 -0.50 -22.67
N ALA A 39 -3.49 -0.57 -23.58
CA ALA A 39 -3.63 0.46 -24.59
C ALA A 39 -3.86 1.82 -23.92
N PRO A 40 -3.25 2.89 -24.44
CA PRO A 40 -3.54 4.23 -23.97
C PRO A 40 -5.05 4.50 -24.07
N THR A 41 -5.62 5.10 -23.05
CA THR A 41 -7.03 5.49 -23.06
C THR A 41 -7.14 7.01 -22.89
N ASP A 42 -7.96 7.64 -23.71
CA ASP A 42 -8.30 9.06 -23.55
C ASP A 42 -9.37 9.29 -22.46
N LYS A 43 -9.97 8.20 -21.95
CA LYS A 43 -10.95 8.26 -20.88
C LYS A 43 -10.27 8.46 -19.54
N ARG A 44 -10.22 9.69 -19.07
CA ARG A 44 -9.73 10.04 -17.73
C ARG A 44 -10.85 9.86 -16.71
N LYS A 45 -10.52 9.24 -15.58
CA LYS A 45 -11.43 9.08 -14.44
C LYS A 45 -10.97 9.98 -13.31
N ARG A 46 -11.90 10.46 -12.52
CA ARG A 46 -11.58 11.17 -11.29
C ARG A 46 -11.22 10.16 -10.20
N TYR A 47 -10.15 10.43 -9.46
CA TYR A 47 -9.64 9.58 -8.39
C TYR A 47 -9.65 10.32 -7.06
N LEU A 48 -9.80 9.56 -5.98
CA LEU A 48 -9.54 10.01 -4.63
C LEU A 48 -8.40 9.16 -4.07
N ILE A 49 -7.30 9.81 -3.71
CA ILE A 49 -6.15 9.17 -3.06
C ILE A 49 -6.37 9.28 -1.55
N LEU A 50 -6.53 8.14 -0.88
CA LEU A 50 -6.68 8.07 0.56
C LEU A 50 -5.34 7.70 1.21
N ILE A 51 -4.86 8.52 2.13
CA ILE A 51 -3.61 8.28 2.86
C ILE A 51 -3.96 8.18 4.35
N ALA A 52 -3.92 6.97 4.89
CA ALA A 52 -4.06 6.75 6.34
C ALA A 52 -2.69 6.87 7.01
N ALA A 53 -2.54 7.83 7.90
CA ALA A 53 -1.28 8.12 8.59
C ALA A 53 -1.49 8.06 10.12
N TYR A 54 -0.77 7.13 10.76
CA TYR A 54 -0.75 6.98 12.21
C TYR A 54 0.65 7.25 12.75
N ARG A 55 0.83 8.40 13.45
CA ARG A 55 2.13 8.83 13.99
C ARG A 55 3.27 8.89 12.96
N GLU A 56 2.95 9.23 11.71
CA GLU A 56 3.89 9.25 10.59
C GLU A 56 4.42 10.68 10.30
N ASP A 57 4.62 11.48 11.34
CA ASP A 57 5.01 12.90 11.25
C ASP A 57 6.26 13.13 10.38
N ALA A 58 7.21 12.19 10.41
CA ALA A 58 8.49 12.34 9.71
C ALA A 58 8.36 12.21 8.18
N VAL A 59 7.42 11.40 7.69
CA VAL A 59 7.36 11.01 6.28
C VAL A 59 6.13 11.50 5.54
N ILE A 60 5.05 11.80 6.25
CA ILE A 60 3.75 12.12 5.64
C ILE A 60 3.80 13.31 4.67
N ARG A 61 4.59 14.34 4.99
CA ARG A 61 4.72 15.53 4.13
C ARG A 61 5.30 15.20 2.76
N GLU A 62 6.34 14.38 2.73
CA GLU A 62 6.97 13.95 1.47
C GLU A 62 6.06 13.00 0.70
N THR A 63 5.35 12.11 1.39
CA THR A 63 4.34 11.24 0.79
C THR A 63 3.25 12.05 0.10
N VAL A 64 2.70 13.06 0.77
CA VAL A 64 1.67 13.95 0.20
C VAL A 64 2.21 14.73 -1.01
N LYS A 65 3.42 15.28 -0.93
CA LYS A 65 4.05 15.96 -2.07
C LYS A 65 4.20 15.02 -3.28
N SER A 66 4.64 13.79 -3.03
CA SER A 66 4.77 12.78 -4.07
C SER A 66 3.41 12.44 -4.71
N CYS A 67 2.35 12.35 -3.90
CA CYS A 67 1.00 12.14 -4.40
C CYS A 67 0.47 13.32 -5.21
N LEU A 68 0.81 14.56 -4.83
CA LEU A 68 0.41 15.76 -5.57
C LEU A 68 1.19 15.93 -6.88
N ASN A 69 2.40 15.38 -6.96
CA ASN A 69 3.28 15.46 -8.14
C ASN A 69 3.05 14.27 -9.10
N GLN A 70 1.80 13.89 -9.37
CA GLN A 70 1.46 12.85 -10.32
C GLN A 70 1.44 13.38 -11.75
N ASP A 71 1.83 12.54 -12.71
CA ASP A 71 1.60 12.81 -14.14
C ASP A 71 0.13 12.57 -14.52
N TYR A 72 -0.75 13.32 -13.87
CA TYR A 72 -2.20 13.25 -14.06
C TYR A 72 -2.79 14.65 -13.82
N PRO A 73 -3.87 15.07 -14.55
CA PRO A 73 -4.46 16.39 -14.37
C PRO A 73 -4.89 16.64 -12.92
N SER A 74 -4.44 17.74 -12.35
CA SER A 74 -4.67 18.08 -10.94
C SER A 74 -6.14 18.31 -10.58
N ASP A 75 -6.98 18.60 -11.57
CA ASP A 75 -8.44 18.74 -11.44
C ASP A 75 -9.18 17.40 -11.45
N MET A 76 -8.48 16.31 -11.79
CA MET A 76 -9.05 14.97 -11.92
C MET A 76 -8.69 14.05 -10.76
N PHE A 77 -8.03 14.54 -9.72
CA PHE A 77 -7.83 13.78 -8.49
C PHE A 77 -7.85 14.66 -7.24
N ASP A 78 -8.27 14.07 -6.15
CA ASP A 78 -8.22 14.66 -4.81
C ASP A 78 -7.33 13.82 -3.92
N VAL A 79 -6.66 14.45 -2.94
CA VAL A 79 -5.89 13.75 -1.90
C VAL A 79 -6.57 14.00 -0.56
N LEU A 80 -6.93 12.92 0.14
CA LEU A 80 -7.47 12.97 1.49
C LEU A 80 -6.51 12.26 2.44
N VAL A 81 -5.96 13.00 3.38
CA VAL A 81 -5.11 12.46 4.45
C VAL A 81 -5.96 12.24 5.70
N ILE A 82 -5.93 11.03 6.23
CA ILE A 82 -6.53 10.66 7.51
C ILE A 82 -5.39 10.71 8.55
N SER A 83 -5.38 11.76 9.36
CA SER A 83 -4.37 12.01 10.39
C SER A 83 -4.84 11.43 11.71
N ASP A 84 -4.15 10.38 12.18
CA ASP A 84 -4.43 9.73 13.44
C ASP A 84 -3.21 9.85 14.36
N HIS A 85 -3.38 10.48 15.53
CA HIS A 85 -2.31 10.73 16.52
C HIS A 85 -1.07 11.46 15.96
N MET A 86 -1.26 12.33 14.98
CA MET A 86 -0.19 13.19 14.43
C MET A 86 -0.04 14.46 15.27
N THR A 87 1.16 15.04 15.25
CA THR A 87 1.41 16.33 15.94
C THR A 87 0.64 17.48 15.30
N GLN A 88 0.29 18.47 16.10
CA GLN A 88 -0.41 19.65 15.59
C GLN A 88 0.40 20.40 14.53
N THR A 89 1.72 20.50 14.74
CA THR A 89 2.64 21.12 13.76
C THR A 89 2.56 20.44 12.38
N THR A 90 2.50 19.11 12.37
CA THR A 90 2.36 18.35 11.13
C THR A 90 0.98 18.57 10.48
N ASN A 91 -0.08 18.57 11.29
CA ASN A 91 -1.43 18.84 10.81
C ASN A 91 -1.56 20.23 10.21
N ASP A 92 -0.95 21.25 10.80
CA ASP A 92 -0.97 22.61 10.28
C ASP A 92 -0.18 22.72 8.97
N ALA A 93 0.95 22.02 8.86
CA ALA A 93 1.71 21.94 7.62
C ALA A 93 0.93 21.23 6.49
N LEU A 94 0.15 20.21 6.83
CA LEU A 94 -0.71 19.49 5.87
C LEU A 94 -1.89 20.35 5.42
N ARG A 95 -2.49 21.15 6.32
CA ARG A 95 -3.57 22.10 5.97
C ARG A 95 -3.14 23.19 4.98
N ALA A 96 -1.84 23.52 4.98
CA ALA A 96 -1.29 24.49 4.03
C ALA A 96 -1.11 23.91 2.61
N MET A 97 -1.31 22.60 2.42
CA MET A 97 -1.23 21.92 1.12
C MET A 97 -2.61 21.82 0.46
N PRO A 98 -2.70 21.70 -0.87
CA PRO A 98 -3.97 21.55 -1.59
C PRO A 98 -4.54 20.13 -1.44
N ILE A 99 -4.87 19.76 -0.21
CA ILE A 99 -5.41 18.45 0.18
C ILE A 99 -6.59 18.59 1.13
N LYS A 100 -7.35 17.52 1.30
CA LYS A 100 -8.32 17.39 2.38
C LYS A 100 -7.65 16.70 3.57
N LEU A 101 -7.87 17.20 4.78
CA LEU A 101 -7.34 16.63 6.02
C LEU A 101 -8.48 16.23 6.94
N LEU A 102 -8.58 14.94 7.23
CA LEU A 102 -9.48 14.38 8.22
C LEU A 102 -8.66 13.98 9.46
N GLN A 103 -8.86 14.71 10.55
CA GLN A 103 -8.24 14.35 11.83
C GLN A 103 -9.12 13.38 12.60
N VAL A 104 -8.54 12.29 13.05
CA VAL A 104 -9.18 11.26 13.87
C VAL A 104 -8.29 10.94 15.07
N ASP A 105 -8.89 10.44 16.13
CA ASP A 105 -8.18 9.99 17.33
C ASP A 105 -8.84 8.71 17.82
N PHE A 106 -8.28 7.58 17.38
CA PHE A 106 -8.79 6.26 17.74
C PHE A 106 -7.99 5.68 18.92
N GLU A 107 -8.65 5.30 20.02
CA GLU A 107 -7.99 4.56 21.11
C GLU A 107 -7.17 3.38 20.63
N LYS A 108 -7.71 2.65 19.63
CA LYS A 108 -7.03 1.55 18.92
C LYS A 108 -7.14 1.82 17.44
N SER A 109 -6.05 2.38 16.88
CA SER A 109 -5.97 2.68 15.46
C SER A 109 -5.86 1.41 14.62
N THR A 110 -6.57 1.39 13.50
CA THR A 110 -6.43 0.38 12.44
C THR A 110 -6.71 1.03 11.09
N ASN A 111 -6.02 0.59 10.04
CA ASN A 111 -6.26 1.08 8.68
C ASN A 111 -7.74 0.98 8.26
N THR A 112 -8.43 -0.06 8.71
CA THR A 112 -9.86 -0.25 8.42
C THR A 112 -10.74 0.86 9.03
N LYS A 113 -10.46 1.27 10.26
CA LYS A 113 -11.20 2.37 10.91
C LYS A 113 -10.96 3.70 10.21
N SER A 114 -9.70 3.97 9.87
CA SER A 114 -9.32 5.19 9.13
C SER A 114 -10.00 5.26 7.77
N LEU A 115 -9.98 4.16 7.01
CA LEU A 115 -10.66 4.09 5.71
C LEU A 115 -12.19 4.22 5.84
N LYS A 116 -12.81 3.62 6.87
CA LYS A 116 -14.23 3.77 7.12
C LYS A 116 -14.59 5.22 7.41
N ALA A 117 -13.84 5.89 8.29
CA ALA A 117 -14.04 7.31 8.59
C ALA A 117 -13.89 8.20 7.33
N ALA A 118 -12.93 7.88 6.47
CA ALA A 118 -12.75 8.57 5.19
C ALA A 118 -13.94 8.40 4.24
N LEU A 119 -14.50 7.18 4.15
CA LEU A 119 -15.67 6.89 3.31
C LEU A 119 -16.97 7.56 3.82
N GLU A 120 -17.07 7.77 5.13
CA GLU A 120 -18.19 8.52 5.72
C GLU A 120 -18.03 10.05 5.55
N TYR A 121 -16.80 10.53 5.33
CA TYR A 121 -16.49 11.95 5.13
C TYR A 121 -16.68 12.42 3.70
N VAL A 122 -16.54 11.55 2.69
CA VAL A 122 -16.61 11.85 1.25
C VAL A 122 -18.03 11.79 0.73
#